data_a4749cf7dc3574a9a4814af0c063fe3d
#
_entry.id   a4749cf7dc3574a9a4814af0c063fe3d
#
_cell.length_a   1.000
_cell.length_b   1.000
_cell.length_c   1.000
_cell.angle_alpha   90.00
_cell.angle_beta   90.00
_cell.angle_gamma   90.00
#
_symmetry.space_group_name_H-M   'P 1'
#
loop_
_entity.id
_entity.type
_entity.pdbx_description
1 polymer ?
#
loop_
_entity_poly.entity_id
_entity_poly.type
_entity_poly.pdbx_seq_one_letter_code
_entity_poly.pdbx_strand_id
1 'polypeptide(L)'
;MKALRCVAMSLATVAALLLAPAAPRAQEAGRSVSVAVAANMKPAFEEIARAFHWKTGVEVKAVYGASGNFFAQIQNGAPFDLFLSADAEFPAKVAEAGLADGKPFTYAYGALVVWVPKASPLDLLGKGLAALADPSVQKLAIANPQVAPYGRAAEAALKAAGVYDRVKDRFVMGQNVSQTAQFVQSGNAQAGLIPLSLALAPPLSAEGRFFRVPEGTYEKIQQDAVLLKGAKNAALARELAAFLSGPGRATLEKFGYALPAK
;
A
#
# COMPACT_ATOMS: atom_id res chain seq x y z
N MET A 1 -37.51 -14.89 95.18
CA MET A 1 -37.59 -13.43 95.30
C MET A 1 -36.41 -12.85 94.53
N LYS A 2 -36.75 -11.96 93.63
CA LYS A 2 -35.90 -11.07 92.82
C LYS A 2 -34.98 -11.66 91.75
N ALA A 3 -35.49 -11.60 90.52
CA ALA A 3 -34.83 -11.82 89.26
C ALA A 3 -33.81 -10.71 88.94
N LEU A 4 -32.62 -11.14 88.44
CA LEU A 4 -31.68 -10.20 87.85
C LEU A 4 -31.61 -10.44 86.36
N ARG A 5 -32.10 -9.46 85.60
CA ARG A 5 -32.04 -9.45 84.16
C ARG A 5 -30.68 -8.88 83.69
N CYS A 6 -29.87 -9.71 83.05
CA CYS A 6 -28.72 -9.22 82.25
C CYS A 6 -29.18 -8.82 80.86
N VAL A 7 -28.99 -7.56 80.60
CA VAL A 7 -29.15 -7.01 79.18
C VAL A 7 -27.84 -7.16 78.47
N ALA A 8 -27.80 -8.02 77.49
CA ALA A 8 -26.67 -8.12 76.57
C ALA A 8 -26.82 -7.05 75.47
N MET A 9 -25.89 -6.14 75.41
CA MET A 9 -25.82 -5.05 74.39
C MET A 9 -24.96 -5.53 73.28
N SER A 10 -25.59 -5.92 72.16
CA SER A 10 -24.89 -6.33 70.95
C SER A 10 -24.43 -5.09 70.15
N LEU A 11 -23.10 -4.87 70.04
CA LEU A 11 -22.49 -3.89 69.14
C LEU A 11 -22.57 -4.41 67.72
N ALA A 12 -23.43 -3.83 66.89
CA ALA A 12 -23.43 -4.03 65.48
C ALA A 12 -22.43 -3.08 64.81
N THR A 13 -21.28 -3.60 64.41
CA THR A 13 -20.28 -2.86 63.60
C THR A 13 -20.73 -2.82 62.15
N VAL A 14 -21.23 -1.65 61.70
CA VAL A 14 -21.53 -1.42 60.30
C VAL A 14 -20.22 -1.11 59.55
N ALA A 15 -19.73 -2.08 58.76
CA ALA A 15 -18.63 -1.89 57.85
C ALA A 15 -19.15 -1.16 56.60
N ALA A 16 -18.93 0.15 56.52
CA ALA A 16 -19.21 0.95 55.33
C ALA A 16 -18.14 0.61 54.25
N LEU A 17 -18.46 -0.28 53.27
CA LEU A 17 -17.67 -0.45 52.08
C LEU A 17 -17.74 0.86 51.27
N LEU A 18 -16.64 1.61 51.26
CA LEU A 18 -16.43 2.72 50.34
C LEU A 18 -16.32 2.17 48.90
N LEU A 19 -17.43 2.10 48.15
CA LEU A 19 -17.40 1.99 46.69
C LEU A 19 -16.80 3.27 46.16
N ALA A 20 -15.49 3.30 45.88
CA ALA A 20 -14.87 4.29 45.08
C ALA A 20 -15.51 4.22 43.66
N PRO A 21 -16.07 5.31 43.09
CA PRO A 21 -16.51 5.26 41.71
C PRO A 21 -15.30 4.98 40.83
N ALA A 22 -15.34 3.84 40.12
CA ALA A 22 -14.39 3.55 39.06
C ALA A 22 -14.52 4.71 38.05
N ALA A 23 -13.52 5.59 37.99
CA ALA A 23 -13.44 6.60 36.96
C ALA A 23 -13.62 5.87 35.61
N PRO A 24 -14.51 6.37 34.72
CA PRO A 24 -14.60 5.79 33.39
C PRO A 24 -13.20 5.90 32.78
N ARG A 25 -12.56 4.75 32.53
CA ARG A 25 -11.41 4.70 31.63
C ARG A 25 -11.92 5.31 30.35
N ALA A 26 -11.52 6.57 30.09
CA ALA A 26 -11.66 7.15 28.77
C ALA A 26 -11.04 6.10 27.84
N GLN A 27 -11.90 5.48 27.04
CA GLN A 27 -11.50 4.55 26.00
C GLN A 27 -10.56 5.40 25.15
N GLU A 28 -9.24 5.21 25.26
CA GLU A 28 -8.28 5.88 24.40
C GLU A 28 -8.76 5.57 23.00
N ALA A 29 -9.36 6.56 22.35
CA ALA A 29 -9.71 6.47 20.94
C ALA A 29 -8.40 6.08 20.25
N GLY A 30 -8.31 4.80 19.81
CA GLY A 30 -7.05 4.16 19.51
C GLY A 30 -6.23 5.05 18.58
N ARG A 31 -5.01 5.36 18.96
CA ARG A 31 -4.07 6.15 18.15
C ARG A 31 -3.96 5.49 16.78
N SER A 32 -4.53 6.08 15.76
CA SER A 32 -4.54 5.51 14.41
C SER A 32 -4.17 6.55 13.36
N VAL A 33 -3.59 6.10 12.25
CA VAL A 33 -3.27 6.91 11.07
C VAL A 33 -3.92 6.31 9.85
N SER A 34 -4.61 7.13 9.05
CA SER A 34 -5.30 6.71 7.81
C SER A 34 -4.42 7.00 6.60
N VAL A 35 -4.14 5.99 5.80
CA VAL A 35 -3.17 6.10 4.70
C VAL A 35 -3.77 5.63 3.39
N ALA A 36 -3.72 6.49 2.37
CA ALA A 36 -3.96 6.10 0.99
C ALA A 36 -2.66 5.55 0.39
N VAL A 37 -2.65 4.29 -0.02
CA VAL A 37 -1.43 3.59 -0.44
C VAL A 37 -1.59 3.03 -1.85
N ALA A 38 -0.70 3.40 -2.76
CA ALA A 38 -0.68 2.80 -4.09
C ALA A 38 -0.51 1.28 -3.99
N ALA A 39 -1.31 0.54 -4.75
CA ALA A 39 -1.48 -0.92 -4.60
C ALA A 39 -0.18 -1.73 -4.79
N ASN A 40 0.80 -1.19 -5.52
CA ASN A 40 2.13 -1.82 -5.65
C ASN A 40 2.86 -1.94 -4.31
N MET A 41 2.58 -1.02 -3.39
CA MET A 41 3.19 -1.00 -2.06
C MET A 41 2.60 -2.02 -1.09
N LYS A 42 1.46 -2.63 -1.41
CA LYS A 42 0.72 -3.46 -0.44
C LYS A 42 1.60 -4.45 0.32
N PRO A 43 2.41 -5.32 -0.31
CA PRO A 43 3.20 -6.30 0.43
C PRO A 43 4.23 -5.66 1.38
N ALA A 44 4.96 -4.66 0.89
CA ALA A 44 5.97 -3.96 1.68
C ALA A 44 5.33 -3.12 2.79
N PHE A 45 4.25 -2.40 2.47
CA PHE A 45 3.61 -1.50 3.42
C PHE A 45 2.90 -2.25 4.56
N GLU A 46 2.34 -3.42 4.29
CA GLU A 46 1.77 -4.27 5.36
C GLU A 46 2.85 -4.72 6.38
N GLU A 47 4.08 -5.05 5.92
CA GLU A 47 5.18 -5.35 6.83
C GLU A 47 5.64 -4.10 7.59
N ILE A 48 5.76 -2.95 6.91
CA ILE A 48 6.14 -1.67 7.52
C ILE A 48 5.09 -1.24 8.55
N ALA A 49 3.81 -1.33 8.23
CA ALA A 49 2.71 -0.97 9.14
C ALA A 49 2.69 -1.85 10.40
N ARG A 50 2.92 -3.17 10.25
CA ARG A 50 3.06 -4.06 11.40
C ARG A 50 4.26 -3.70 12.28
N ALA A 51 5.41 -3.41 11.67
CA ALA A 51 6.62 -3.02 12.40
C ALA A 51 6.43 -1.67 13.11
N PHE A 52 5.76 -0.72 12.47
CA PHE A 52 5.41 0.57 13.05
C PHE A 52 4.46 0.42 14.24
N HIS A 53 3.39 -0.37 14.07
CA HIS A 53 2.45 -0.68 15.14
C HIS A 53 3.14 -1.34 16.33
N TRP A 54 3.98 -2.33 16.09
CA TRP A 54 4.74 -3.02 17.14
C TRP A 54 5.63 -2.06 17.94
N LYS A 55 6.25 -1.09 17.26
CA LYS A 55 7.14 -0.10 17.89
C LYS A 55 6.40 0.99 18.65
N THR A 56 5.22 1.42 18.17
CA THR A 56 4.57 2.67 18.62
C THR A 56 3.21 2.47 19.27
N GLY A 57 2.60 1.29 19.09
CA GLY A 57 1.20 1.04 19.46
C GLY A 57 0.17 1.72 18.54
N VAL A 58 0.62 2.44 17.49
CA VAL A 58 -0.27 3.15 16.57
C VAL A 58 -0.85 2.19 15.53
N GLU A 59 -2.17 2.20 15.35
CA GLU A 59 -2.84 1.45 14.30
C GLU A 59 -2.68 2.16 12.95
N VAL A 60 -2.29 1.44 11.90
CA VAL A 60 -2.21 1.97 10.54
C VAL A 60 -3.40 1.47 9.71
N LYS A 61 -4.31 2.37 9.36
CA LYS A 61 -5.48 2.09 8.53
C LYS A 61 -5.14 2.36 7.07
N ALA A 62 -4.60 1.37 6.39
CA ALA A 62 -4.20 1.48 4.99
C ALA A 62 -5.33 1.10 4.03
N VAL A 63 -5.56 1.94 3.03
CA VAL A 63 -6.44 1.65 1.88
C VAL A 63 -5.56 1.54 0.64
N TYR A 64 -5.74 0.47 -0.15
CA TYR A 64 -4.92 0.19 -1.32
C TYR A 64 -5.69 0.42 -2.62
N GLY A 65 -5.09 1.14 -3.58
CA GLY A 65 -5.73 1.48 -4.84
C GLY A 65 -4.79 2.06 -5.88
N ALA A 66 -5.33 2.62 -6.96
CA ALA A 66 -4.56 3.37 -7.93
C ALA A 66 -4.30 4.80 -7.45
N SER A 67 -3.11 5.33 -7.74
CA SER A 67 -2.68 6.67 -7.32
C SER A 67 -3.63 7.77 -7.79
N GLY A 68 -4.09 7.73 -9.05
CA GLY A 68 -5.02 8.72 -9.59
C GLY A 68 -6.39 8.67 -8.93
N ASN A 69 -6.88 7.48 -8.54
CA ASN A 69 -8.14 7.36 -7.80
C ASN A 69 -8.03 7.98 -6.40
N PHE A 70 -6.89 7.82 -5.73
CA PHE A 70 -6.65 8.48 -4.45
C PHE A 70 -6.53 9.98 -4.58
N PHE A 71 -5.85 10.47 -5.63
CA PHE A 71 -5.81 11.90 -5.91
C PHE A 71 -7.23 12.49 -6.03
N ALA A 72 -8.09 11.86 -6.83
CA ALA A 72 -9.48 12.30 -6.97
C ALA A 72 -10.26 12.26 -5.64
N GLN A 73 -10.07 11.20 -4.82
CA GLN A 73 -10.69 11.11 -3.50
C GLN A 73 -10.19 12.21 -2.55
N ILE A 74 -8.88 12.50 -2.54
CA ILE A 74 -8.28 13.56 -1.72
C ILE A 74 -8.82 14.93 -2.13
N GLN A 75 -8.95 15.21 -3.43
CA GLN A 75 -9.58 16.43 -3.92
C GLN A 75 -11.04 16.59 -3.45
N ASN A 76 -11.75 15.47 -3.29
CA ASN A 76 -13.12 15.44 -2.78
C ASN A 76 -13.20 15.30 -1.25
N GLY A 77 -12.11 15.55 -0.53
CA GLY A 77 -12.10 15.63 0.94
C GLY A 77 -12.06 14.29 1.66
N ALA A 78 -11.60 13.20 1.01
CA ALA A 78 -11.40 11.92 1.69
C ALA A 78 -10.44 12.06 2.89
N PRO A 79 -10.78 11.51 4.06
CA PRO A 79 -10.09 11.79 5.32
C PRO A 79 -8.84 10.90 5.51
N PHE A 80 -7.87 11.05 4.61
CA PHE A 80 -6.56 10.44 4.77
C PHE A 80 -5.59 11.40 5.48
N ASP A 81 -4.63 10.85 6.20
CA ASP A 81 -3.56 11.58 6.89
C ASP A 81 -2.28 11.64 6.03
N LEU A 82 -2.03 10.58 5.25
CA LEU A 82 -0.84 10.42 4.42
C LEU A 82 -1.23 9.75 3.08
N PHE A 83 -0.62 10.20 1.99
CA PHE A 83 -0.76 9.59 0.67
C PHE A 83 0.59 9.10 0.15
N LEU A 84 0.69 7.81 -0.16
CA LEU A 84 1.83 7.16 -0.82
C LEU A 84 1.45 6.83 -2.26
N SER A 85 1.99 7.58 -3.20
CA SER A 85 1.77 7.39 -4.64
C SER A 85 2.80 6.45 -5.26
N ALA A 86 2.46 5.87 -6.41
CA ALA A 86 3.37 5.12 -7.26
C ALA A 86 4.05 6.01 -8.32
N ASP A 87 3.92 7.32 -8.22
CA ASP A 87 4.61 8.34 -9.02
C ASP A 87 4.88 9.60 -8.20
N ALA A 88 5.56 10.56 -8.79
CA ALA A 88 5.75 11.90 -8.23
C ALA A 88 4.65 12.89 -8.67
N GLU A 89 3.92 12.58 -9.75
CA GLU A 89 2.94 13.49 -10.38
C GLU A 89 1.75 13.76 -9.46
N PHE A 90 1.10 12.71 -8.94
CA PHE A 90 -0.08 12.91 -8.11
C PHE A 90 0.21 13.59 -6.76
N PRO A 91 1.30 13.29 -6.03
CA PRO A 91 1.69 14.08 -4.86
C PRO A 91 1.97 15.55 -5.18
N ALA A 92 2.60 15.86 -6.33
CA ALA A 92 2.79 17.22 -6.79
C ALA A 92 1.44 17.92 -7.02
N LYS A 93 0.50 17.27 -7.71
CA LYS A 93 -0.87 17.79 -7.91
C LYS A 93 -1.63 18.03 -6.60
N VAL A 94 -1.45 17.18 -5.58
CA VAL A 94 -1.99 17.41 -4.23
C VAL A 94 -1.41 18.69 -3.62
N ALA A 95 -0.11 18.92 -3.79
CA ALA A 95 0.56 20.12 -3.29
C ALA A 95 0.11 21.38 -4.05
N GLU A 96 0.02 21.33 -5.37
CA GLU A 96 -0.48 22.41 -6.24
C GLU A 96 -1.92 22.81 -5.92
N ALA A 97 -2.77 21.82 -5.57
CA ALA A 97 -4.14 22.05 -5.12
C ALA A 97 -4.24 22.64 -3.69
N GLY A 98 -3.11 22.86 -3.00
CA GLY A 98 -3.09 23.40 -1.64
C GLY A 98 -3.56 22.40 -0.56
N LEU A 99 -3.61 21.10 -0.89
CA LEU A 99 -4.09 20.03 -0.01
C LEU A 99 -2.95 19.32 0.75
N ALA A 100 -1.69 19.66 0.48
CA ALA A 100 -0.52 19.11 1.15
C ALA A 100 -0.14 19.88 2.41
N ASP A 101 0.34 19.17 3.42
CA ASP A 101 1.05 19.70 4.58
C ASP A 101 2.57 19.50 4.38
N GLY A 102 3.21 20.49 3.81
CA GLY A 102 4.60 20.46 3.39
C GLY A 102 4.79 19.99 1.94
N LYS A 103 6.03 19.67 1.60
CA LYS A 103 6.40 19.21 0.23
C LYS A 103 6.30 17.69 0.12
N PRO A 104 5.93 17.17 -1.06
CA PRO A 104 6.12 15.75 -1.35
C PRO A 104 7.58 15.33 -1.18
N PHE A 105 7.79 14.06 -0.84
CA PHE A 105 9.13 13.48 -0.69
C PHE A 105 9.21 12.11 -1.33
N THR A 106 10.33 11.80 -1.97
CA THR A 106 10.57 10.50 -2.61
C THR A 106 10.90 9.46 -1.55
N TYR A 107 10.15 8.36 -1.51
CA TYR A 107 10.41 7.27 -0.59
C TYR A 107 11.02 6.04 -1.27
N ALA A 108 10.78 5.84 -2.58
CA ALA A 108 11.28 4.69 -3.33
C ALA A 108 11.29 4.92 -4.85
N TYR A 109 11.96 4.02 -5.57
CA TYR A 109 11.84 3.86 -7.02
C TYR A 109 11.40 2.43 -7.32
N GLY A 110 10.36 2.29 -8.14
CA GLY A 110 9.81 1.02 -8.53
C GLY A 110 10.40 0.46 -9.82
N ALA A 111 10.20 -0.84 -10.04
CA ALA A 111 10.55 -1.52 -11.28
C ALA A 111 9.35 -2.25 -11.86
N LEU A 112 9.24 -2.26 -13.20
CA LEU A 112 8.22 -2.96 -13.96
C LEU A 112 8.74 -4.33 -14.38
N VAL A 113 7.88 -5.35 -14.32
CA VAL A 113 8.19 -6.69 -14.80
C VAL A 113 7.05 -7.26 -15.66
N VAL A 114 7.38 -8.12 -16.61
CA VAL A 114 6.42 -9.07 -17.17
C VAL A 114 6.38 -10.27 -16.24
N TRP A 115 5.22 -10.63 -15.76
CA TRP A 115 5.01 -11.82 -14.94
C TRP A 115 4.10 -12.81 -15.67
N VAL A 116 4.46 -14.09 -15.58
CA VAL A 116 3.69 -15.22 -16.14
C VAL A 116 3.66 -16.37 -15.15
N PRO A 117 2.64 -17.24 -15.19
CA PRO A 117 2.66 -18.51 -14.44
C PRO A 117 3.88 -19.37 -14.78
N LYS A 118 4.33 -20.21 -13.84
CA LYS A 118 5.49 -21.10 -14.05
C LYS A 118 5.37 -21.98 -15.30
N ALA A 119 4.16 -22.48 -15.57
CA ALA A 119 3.87 -23.36 -16.71
C ALA A 119 3.78 -22.62 -18.06
N SER A 120 3.91 -21.29 -18.08
CA SER A 120 3.82 -20.51 -19.32
C SER A 120 4.90 -20.93 -20.31
N PRO A 121 4.56 -21.17 -21.60
CA PRO A 121 5.54 -21.52 -22.63
C PRO A 121 6.35 -20.34 -23.15
N LEU A 122 6.03 -19.09 -22.72
CA LEU A 122 6.63 -17.88 -23.25
C LEU A 122 8.13 -17.80 -22.97
N ASP A 123 8.93 -17.61 -24.00
CA ASP A 123 10.36 -17.34 -23.89
C ASP A 123 10.62 -15.87 -23.55
N LEU A 124 10.46 -15.53 -22.27
CA LEU A 124 10.69 -14.17 -21.78
C LEU A 124 12.18 -13.80 -21.74
N LEU A 125 13.08 -14.78 -21.56
CA LEU A 125 14.51 -14.51 -21.45
C LEU A 125 15.14 -14.27 -22.83
N GLY A 126 14.75 -15.03 -23.84
CA GLY A 126 15.27 -14.87 -25.20
C GLY A 126 14.62 -13.74 -25.99
N LYS A 127 13.33 -13.48 -25.77
CA LYS A 127 12.55 -12.54 -26.58
C LYS A 127 12.15 -11.26 -25.84
N GLY A 128 12.32 -11.20 -24.52
CA GLY A 128 11.91 -10.04 -23.70
C GLY A 128 10.43 -9.69 -23.93
N LEU A 129 10.15 -8.40 -24.10
CA LEU A 129 8.79 -7.89 -24.37
C LEU A 129 8.21 -8.42 -25.71
N ALA A 130 9.05 -8.79 -26.68
CA ALA A 130 8.55 -9.34 -27.95
C ALA A 130 7.81 -10.67 -27.78
N ALA A 131 8.08 -11.42 -26.70
CA ALA A 131 7.35 -12.64 -26.35
C ALA A 131 5.84 -12.39 -26.13
N LEU A 132 5.44 -11.18 -25.73
CA LEU A 132 4.04 -10.83 -25.50
C LEU A 132 3.21 -10.78 -26.78
N ALA A 133 3.86 -10.66 -27.94
CA ALA A 133 3.18 -10.70 -29.24
C ALA A 133 2.94 -12.15 -29.73
N ASP A 134 3.35 -13.16 -28.99
CA ASP A 134 3.07 -14.56 -29.29
C ASP A 134 1.54 -14.80 -29.38
N PRO A 135 1.06 -15.60 -30.36
CA PRO A 135 -0.37 -15.90 -30.50
C PRO A 135 -0.99 -16.58 -29.27
N SER A 136 -0.18 -17.28 -28.45
CA SER A 136 -0.67 -17.89 -27.20
C SER A 136 -1.06 -16.85 -26.13
N VAL A 137 -0.60 -15.61 -26.24
CA VAL A 137 -1.01 -14.49 -25.37
C VAL A 137 -2.28 -13.87 -25.94
N GLN A 138 -3.42 -14.45 -25.65
CA GLN A 138 -4.71 -13.93 -26.08
C GLN A 138 -5.18 -12.74 -25.24
N LYS A 139 -4.77 -12.70 -23.98
CA LYS A 139 -5.06 -11.61 -23.02
C LYS A 139 -3.79 -11.21 -22.29
N LEU A 140 -3.50 -9.91 -22.30
CA LEU A 140 -2.37 -9.29 -21.63
C LEU A 140 -2.89 -8.32 -20.57
N ALA A 141 -2.59 -8.59 -19.30
CA ALA A 141 -3.05 -7.73 -18.20
C ALA A 141 -2.11 -6.53 -18.01
N ILE A 142 -2.69 -5.33 -17.99
CA ILE A 142 -2.03 -4.08 -17.59
C ILE A 142 -2.94 -3.30 -16.63
N ALA A 143 -2.37 -2.47 -15.79
CA ALA A 143 -3.18 -1.53 -15.01
C ALA A 143 -3.66 -0.39 -15.91
N ASN A 144 -4.83 0.20 -15.60
CA ASN A 144 -5.37 1.31 -16.37
C ASN A 144 -4.39 2.51 -16.34
N PRO A 145 -3.80 2.91 -17.48
CA PRO A 145 -2.77 3.96 -17.54
C PRO A 145 -3.30 5.35 -17.17
N GLN A 146 -4.61 5.57 -17.25
CA GLN A 146 -5.21 6.86 -16.87
C GLN A 146 -5.08 7.15 -15.37
N VAL A 147 -5.04 6.12 -14.52
CA VAL A 147 -5.04 6.26 -13.06
C VAL A 147 -3.89 5.53 -12.36
N ALA A 148 -3.18 4.63 -13.07
CA ALA A 148 -2.11 3.82 -12.50
C ALA A 148 -0.76 4.11 -13.17
N PRO A 149 0.24 4.63 -12.43
CA PRO A 149 1.57 4.93 -12.96
C PRO A 149 2.25 3.73 -13.65
N TYR A 150 2.12 2.55 -13.08
CA TYR A 150 2.64 1.32 -13.69
C TYR A 150 1.91 0.95 -14.99
N GLY A 151 0.66 1.37 -15.18
CA GLY A 151 -0.04 1.23 -16.45
C GLY A 151 0.58 2.11 -17.54
N ARG A 152 0.90 3.38 -17.21
CA ARG A 152 1.64 4.28 -18.10
C ARG A 152 3.02 3.73 -18.45
N ALA A 153 3.74 3.22 -17.44
CA ALA A 153 5.04 2.59 -17.66
C ALA A 153 4.95 1.35 -18.57
N ALA A 154 3.90 0.52 -18.41
CA ALA A 154 3.65 -0.64 -19.25
C ALA A 154 3.40 -0.23 -20.72
N GLU A 155 2.54 0.75 -20.96
CA GLU A 155 2.31 1.25 -22.33
C GLU A 155 3.59 1.83 -22.95
N ALA A 156 4.35 2.64 -22.21
CA ALA A 156 5.59 3.22 -22.68
C ALA A 156 6.61 2.13 -23.06
N ALA A 157 6.78 1.12 -22.21
CA ALA A 157 7.69 0.02 -22.46
C ALA A 157 7.28 -0.81 -23.69
N LEU A 158 5.99 -1.10 -23.87
CA LEU A 158 5.48 -1.82 -25.03
C LEU A 158 5.65 -1.02 -26.34
N LYS A 159 5.46 0.31 -26.27
CA LYS A 159 5.71 1.23 -27.40
C LYS A 159 7.18 1.26 -27.75
N ALA A 160 8.06 1.44 -26.77
CA ALA A 160 9.52 1.44 -26.97
C ALA A 160 10.04 0.12 -27.55
N ALA A 161 9.43 -1.00 -27.19
CA ALA A 161 9.76 -2.32 -27.72
C ALA A 161 9.13 -2.60 -29.11
N GLY A 162 8.30 -1.70 -29.66
CA GLY A 162 7.62 -1.89 -30.94
C GLY A 162 6.57 -3.00 -30.96
N VAL A 163 6.05 -3.40 -29.79
CA VAL A 163 5.06 -4.48 -29.68
C VAL A 163 3.66 -3.99 -29.34
N TYR A 164 3.50 -2.72 -28.94
CA TYR A 164 2.23 -2.14 -28.48
C TYR A 164 1.07 -2.39 -29.44
N ASP A 165 1.22 -2.04 -30.73
CA ASP A 165 0.16 -2.18 -31.72
C ASP A 165 -0.26 -3.63 -32.01
N ARG A 166 0.63 -4.59 -31.71
CA ARG A 166 0.36 -6.03 -31.87
C ARG A 166 -0.42 -6.61 -30.68
N VAL A 167 -0.42 -5.92 -29.53
CA VAL A 167 -0.98 -6.46 -28.27
C VAL A 167 -2.10 -5.61 -27.67
N LYS A 168 -2.26 -4.34 -28.09
CA LYS A 168 -3.21 -3.38 -27.49
C LYS A 168 -4.66 -3.89 -27.45
N ASP A 169 -5.10 -4.61 -28.48
CA ASP A 169 -6.46 -5.15 -28.58
C ASP A 169 -6.68 -6.39 -27.68
N ARG A 170 -5.61 -6.88 -27.06
CA ARG A 170 -5.63 -8.00 -26.10
C ARG A 170 -5.57 -7.53 -24.64
N PHE A 171 -5.59 -6.22 -24.39
CA PHE A 171 -5.46 -5.71 -23.03
C PHE A 171 -6.67 -6.05 -22.16
N VAL A 172 -6.37 -6.56 -20.97
CA VAL A 172 -7.30 -6.65 -19.84
C VAL A 172 -6.83 -5.64 -18.81
N MET A 173 -7.61 -4.57 -18.64
CA MET A 173 -7.22 -3.47 -17.77
C MET A 173 -7.67 -3.68 -16.32
N GLY A 174 -6.71 -3.78 -15.40
CA GLY A 174 -6.97 -3.73 -13.97
C GLY A 174 -7.18 -2.30 -13.49
N GLN A 175 -8.09 -2.08 -12.56
CA GLN A 175 -8.29 -0.78 -11.92
C GLN A 175 -7.05 -0.32 -11.13
N ASN A 176 -6.20 -1.25 -10.73
CA ASN A 176 -4.90 -1.04 -10.11
C ASN A 176 -4.00 -2.25 -10.37
N VAL A 177 -2.74 -2.17 -9.99
CA VAL A 177 -1.75 -3.22 -10.24
C VAL A 177 -2.01 -4.53 -9.49
N SER A 178 -2.70 -4.51 -8.35
CA SER A 178 -3.07 -5.73 -7.64
C SER A 178 -4.13 -6.52 -8.41
N GLN A 179 -5.14 -5.86 -8.96
CA GLN A 179 -6.13 -6.50 -9.84
C GLN A 179 -5.49 -7.01 -11.13
N THR A 180 -4.53 -6.25 -11.69
CA THR A 180 -3.75 -6.68 -12.86
C THR A 180 -3.04 -8.01 -12.58
N ALA A 181 -2.37 -8.10 -11.43
CA ALA A 181 -1.70 -9.32 -11.01
C ALA A 181 -2.68 -10.50 -10.82
N GLN A 182 -3.84 -10.24 -10.22
CA GLN A 182 -4.91 -11.23 -10.04
C GLN A 182 -5.44 -11.80 -11.35
N PHE A 183 -5.55 -10.99 -12.41
CA PHE A 183 -5.99 -11.49 -13.72
C PHE A 183 -5.05 -12.55 -14.27
N VAL A 184 -3.73 -12.39 -14.09
CA VAL A 184 -2.78 -13.42 -14.56
C VAL A 184 -2.76 -14.61 -13.63
N GLN A 185 -2.76 -14.37 -12.31
CA GLN A 185 -2.77 -15.44 -11.31
C GLN A 185 -3.98 -16.36 -11.44
N SER A 186 -5.15 -15.81 -11.74
CA SER A 186 -6.40 -16.58 -11.93
C SER A 186 -6.56 -17.20 -13.32
N GLY A 187 -5.58 -17.01 -14.23
CA GLY A 187 -5.66 -17.51 -15.61
C GLY A 187 -6.53 -16.67 -16.55
N ASN A 188 -7.09 -15.54 -16.08
CA ASN A 188 -7.86 -14.62 -16.91
C ASN A 188 -7.01 -13.83 -17.91
N ALA A 189 -5.69 -13.84 -17.76
CA ALA A 189 -4.72 -13.36 -18.73
C ALA A 189 -3.50 -14.30 -18.73
N GLN A 190 -2.82 -14.43 -19.86
CA GLN A 190 -1.63 -15.30 -20.01
C GLN A 190 -0.35 -14.65 -19.51
N ALA A 191 -0.29 -13.32 -19.51
CA ALA A 191 0.83 -12.53 -19.04
C ALA A 191 0.32 -11.19 -18.46
N GLY A 192 1.13 -10.54 -17.64
CA GLY A 192 0.83 -9.19 -17.14
C GLY A 192 2.08 -8.37 -16.90
N LEU A 193 1.96 -7.06 -17.14
CA LEU A 193 2.97 -6.11 -16.72
C LEU A 193 2.58 -5.58 -15.33
N ILE A 194 3.38 -5.95 -14.34
CA ILE A 194 3.11 -5.67 -12.93
C ILE A 194 4.35 -5.10 -12.21
N PRO A 195 4.20 -4.48 -11.03
CA PRO A 195 5.33 -4.08 -10.20
C PRO A 195 6.18 -5.27 -9.77
N LEU A 196 7.50 -5.11 -9.75
CA LEU A 196 8.43 -6.11 -9.20
C LEU A 196 8.06 -6.49 -7.75
N SER A 197 7.60 -5.53 -6.96
CA SER A 197 7.21 -5.75 -5.57
C SER A 197 6.08 -6.77 -5.40
N LEU A 198 5.14 -6.82 -6.32
CA LEU A 198 4.10 -7.85 -6.33
C LEU A 198 4.64 -9.20 -6.80
N ALA A 199 5.50 -9.21 -7.82
CA ALA A 199 6.11 -10.44 -8.32
C ALA A 199 7.01 -11.14 -7.29
N LEU A 200 7.65 -10.37 -6.38
CA LEU A 200 8.49 -10.89 -5.30
C LEU A 200 7.68 -11.32 -4.07
N ALA A 201 6.43 -10.90 -3.95
CA ALA A 201 5.58 -11.26 -2.82
C ALA A 201 4.84 -12.58 -3.05
N PRO A 202 4.60 -13.39 -1.99
CA PRO A 202 3.67 -14.50 -2.07
C PRO A 202 2.23 -14.03 -2.36
N PRO A 203 1.44 -14.82 -3.10
CA PRO A 203 1.80 -16.11 -3.68
C PRO A 203 2.53 -16.02 -5.03
N LEU A 204 2.58 -14.84 -5.68
CA LEU A 204 3.10 -14.67 -7.04
C LEU A 204 4.55 -15.14 -7.20
N SER A 205 5.40 -14.92 -6.18
CA SER A 205 6.80 -15.39 -6.19
C SER A 205 6.92 -16.92 -6.24
N ALA A 206 5.93 -17.63 -5.71
CA ALA A 206 5.88 -19.09 -5.71
C ALA A 206 5.19 -19.67 -6.95
N GLU A 207 4.27 -18.94 -7.58
CA GLU A 207 3.39 -19.45 -8.64
C GLU A 207 3.84 -19.08 -10.04
N GLY A 208 4.75 -18.12 -10.19
CA GLY A 208 5.17 -17.62 -11.48
C GLY A 208 6.66 -17.34 -11.60
N ARG A 209 7.00 -16.77 -12.74
CA ARG A 209 8.32 -16.24 -13.07
C ARG A 209 8.16 -14.89 -13.75
N PHE A 210 9.19 -14.06 -13.70
CA PHE A 210 9.13 -12.74 -14.29
C PHE A 210 10.38 -12.41 -15.10
N PHE A 211 10.23 -11.44 -15.99
CA PHE A 211 11.28 -10.78 -16.74
C PHE A 211 11.28 -9.29 -16.38
N ARG A 212 12.41 -8.75 -15.94
CA ARG A 212 12.53 -7.32 -15.68
C ARG A 212 12.47 -6.55 -17.01
N VAL A 213 11.51 -5.62 -17.10
CA VAL A 213 11.44 -4.71 -18.24
C VAL A 213 12.66 -3.78 -18.19
N PRO A 214 13.43 -3.65 -19.31
CA PRO A 214 14.63 -2.85 -19.32
C PRO A 214 14.37 -1.39 -18.91
N GLU A 215 15.20 -0.87 -18.01
CA GLU A 215 15.23 0.55 -17.67
C GLU A 215 15.54 1.37 -18.94
N GLY A 216 14.92 2.55 -19.07
CA GLY A 216 15.03 3.37 -20.27
C GLY A 216 13.95 3.11 -21.33
N THR A 217 13.18 2.01 -21.24
CA THR A 217 11.98 1.80 -22.08
C THR A 217 10.74 2.50 -21.52
N TYR A 218 10.81 2.97 -20.29
CA TYR A 218 9.79 3.76 -19.59
C TYR A 218 10.47 4.75 -18.65
N GLU A 219 9.75 5.80 -18.26
CA GLU A 219 10.24 6.77 -17.28
C GLU A 219 10.47 6.10 -15.91
N LYS A 220 11.53 6.53 -15.23
CA LYS A 220 11.85 6.03 -13.89
C LYS A 220 10.63 6.17 -12.97
N ILE A 221 10.17 5.08 -12.39
CA ILE A 221 8.99 5.07 -11.52
C ILE A 221 9.40 5.60 -10.13
N GLN A 222 9.56 6.93 -10.05
CA GLN A 222 9.78 7.62 -8.79
C GLN A 222 8.48 7.63 -8.00
N GLN A 223 8.54 7.21 -6.73
CA GLN A 223 7.37 7.11 -5.88
C GLN A 223 7.48 8.10 -4.73
N ASP A 224 6.56 9.04 -4.72
CA ASP A 224 6.52 10.10 -3.72
C ASP A 224 5.37 9.92 -2.74
N ALA A 225 5.57 10.41 -1.54
CA ALA A 225 4.56 10.52 -0.52
C ALA A 225 4.31 11.99 -0.15
N VAL A 226 3.12 12.27 0.33
CA VAL A 226 2.74 13.60 0.80
C VAL A 226 1.83 13.51 2.02
N LEU A 227 2.12 14.32 3.03
CA LEU A 227 1.25 14.55 4.17
C LEU A 227 0.06 15.42 3.74
N LEU A 228 -1.12 15.12 4.25
CA LEU A 228 -2.33 15.84 3.85
C LEU A 228 -2.69 16.93 4.87
N LYS A 229 -3.07 18.11 4.36
CA LYS A 229 -3.40 19.28 5.18
C LYS A 229 -4.63 19.05 6.07
N GLY A 230 -5.56 18.19 5.62
CA GLY A 230 -6.75 17.78 6.36
C GLY A 230 -6.52 16.60 7.33
N ALA A 231 -5.28 16.21 7.58
CA ALA A 231 -4.95 15.08 8.44
C ALA A 231 -5.47 15.28 9.86
N LYS A 232 -6.26 14.32 10.34
CA LYS A 232 -6.76 14.32 11.73
C LYS A 232 -5.64 13.97 12.71
N ASN A 233 -4.65 13.21 12.26
CA ASN A 233 -3.54 12.70 13.05
C ASN A 233 -2.17 13.06 12.43
N ALA A 234 -1.99 14.36 12.10
CA ALA A 234 -0.80 14.85 11.39
C ALA A 234 0.54 14.47 12.06
N ALA A 235 0.61 14.45 13.40
CA ALA A 235 1.81 14.05 14.13
C ALA A 235 2.13 12.56 13.90
N LEU A 236 1.13 11.68 13.95
CA LEU A 236 1.30 10.24 13.70
C LEU A 236 1.63 9.96 12.22
N ALA A 237 1.05 10.74 11.29
CA ALA A 237 1.38 10.65 9.87
C ALA A 237 2.85 11.03 9.60
N ARG A 238 3.38 12.07 10.26
CA ARG A 238 4.81 12.44 10.19
C ARG A 238 5.70 11.36 10.78
N GLU A 239 5.31 10.77 11.91
CA GLU A 239 6.05 9.68 12.53
C GLU A 239 6.12 8.44 11.62
N LEU A 240 5.00 8.07 10.97
CA LEU A 240 4.97 6.97 9.99
C LEU A 240 5.79 7.31 8.73
N ALA A 241 5.74 8.53 8.22
CA ALA A 241 6.55 8.98 7.09
C ALA A 241 8.06 8.90 7.41
N ALA A 242 8.46 9.32 8.61
CA ALA A 242 9.84 9.18 9.08
C ALA A 242 10.24 7.70 9.25
N PHE A 243 9.33 6.86 9.75
CA PHE A 243 9.57 5.42 9.86
C PHE A 243 9.76 4.76 8.50
N LEU A 244 8.93 5.10 7.51
CA LEU A 244 9.04 4.63 6.12
C LEU A 244 10.41 4.98 5.51
N SER A 245 10.86 6.23 5.69
CA SER A 245 12.14 6.74 5.16
C SER A 245 13.37 6.34 6.00
N GLY A 246 13.16 5.76 7.17
CA GLY A 246 14.19 5.28 8.09
C GLY A 246 14.18 3.75 8.21
N PRO A 247 13.62 3.19 9.29
CA PRO A 247 13.59 1.73 9.52
C PRO A 247 12.89 0.93 8.42
N GLY A 248 11.89 1.51 7.74
CA GLY A 248 11.14 0.86 6.65
C GLY A 248 11.95 0.60 5.37
N ARG A 249 13.10 1.27 5.21
CA ARG A 249 13.94 1.14 4.00
C ARG A 249 14.35 -0.29 3.69
N ALA A 250 14.76 -1.05 4.69
CA ALA A 250 15.16 -2.45 4.50
C ALA A 250 14.00 -3.32 3.97
N THR A 251 12.77 -3.05 4.42
CA THR A 251 11.58 -3.72 3.88
C THR A 251 11.32 -3.32 2.43
N LEU A 252 11.49 -2.04 2.08
CA LEU A 252 11.36 -1.61 0.68
C LEU A 252 12.37 -2.33 -0.23
N GLU A 253 13.64 -2.40 0.16
CA GLU A 253 14.68 -3.12 -0.58
C GLU A 253 14.35 -4.62 -0.73
N LYS A 254 13.86 -5.28 0.33
CA LYS A 254 13.40 -6.67 0.29
C LYS A 254 12.37 -6.93 -0.80
N PHE A 255 11.46 -5.96 -1.04
CA PHE A 255 10.46 -6.04 -2.09
C PHE A 255 10.91 -5.42 -3.43
N GLY A 256 12.20 -5.23 -3.64
CA GLY A 256 12.79 -4.85 -4.91
C GLY A 256 12.70 -3.38 -5.28
N TYR A 257 12.42 -2.51 -4.31
CA TYR A 257 12.52 -1.05 -4.52
C TYR A 257 13.96 -0.58 -4.46
N ALA A 258 14.34 0.30 -5.38
CA ALA A 258 15.53 1.12 -5.20
C ALA A 258 15.20 2.33 -4.32
N LEU A 259 16.18 2.80 -3.54
CA LEU A 259 15.95 3.85 -2.56
C LEU A 259 16.65 5.15 -2.97
N PRO A 260 16.09 6.33 -2.61
CA PRO A 260 16.80 7.59 -2.78
C PRO A 260 18.06 7.61 -1.89
N ALA A 261 19.09 8.34 -2.35
CA ALA A 261 20.26 8.63 -1.51
C ALA A 261 19.83 9.27 -0.18
N LYS A 262 20.61 9.00 0.86
CA LYS A 262 20.38 9.61 2.18
C LYS A 262 20.80 11.07 2.16
#